data_6a949eca99d6d67763ad7067169c69d1
#
_entry.id   6a949eca99d6d67763ad7067169c69d1
#
_cell.length_a   1.000
_cell.length_b   1.000
_cell.length_c   1.000
_cell.angle_alpha   90.00
_cell.angle_beta   90.00
_cell.angle_gamma   90.00
#
_symmetry.space_group_name_H-M   'P 1'
#
loop_
_entity.id
_entity.type
_entity.pdbx_description
1 polymer ?
#
loop_
_entity_poly.entity_id
_entity_poly.type
_entity_poly.pdbx_seq_one_letter_code
_entity_poly.pdbx_strand_id
1 'polypeptide(L)'
;MIQHNKPTLGIEEEQAAQRIICSGWLAQGPEVESFENEFCKFIGLPNGYAVAVSSGTAALFLALWVLGAEGKKVVFPGYVCSALRHAVGMIGGHESIVDVSINSPNIDLTKIIKNNQISIIPHMYGIPVDLDEFKNFPIIEDCCQALGAKNNGISVGLHGEAGIFSFYATKLMTTGGQGGMFVSNKKNLVDAVRDYREFDYRKDIKKRFNFQMTDLQAAIGREQLKKLPIFLARREAIFQKYKKAGLNLLDVNPSNIHLSPVRYRAIMKTDNPKRIIDSLEKVGVKSIIPTEDWEVLGDHRLLPNSLELTRSTVSLPVYPSLTDQDIDIILSAIT
;
A
#
# COMPACT_ATOMS: atom_id res chain seq x y z
N MET A 1 -5.28 25.24 -8.00
CA MET A 1 -4.91 23.95 -8.68
C MET A 1 -5.25 22.79 -7.75
N ILE A 2 -6.13 21.90 -8.20
CA ILE A 2 -6.52 20.68 -7.48
C ILE A 2 -5.45 19.62 -7.72
N GLN A 3 -4.75 19.18 -6.68
CA GLN A 3 -3.69 18.17 -6.78
C GLN A 3 -4.29 16.78 -7.02
N HIS A 4 -3.53 15.89 -7.69
CA HIS A 4 -3.91 14.50 -7.86
C HIS A 4 -4.04 13.74 -6.52
N ASN A 5 -3.13 14.01 -5.59
CA ASN A 5 -3.16 13.49 -4.22
C ASN A 5 -2.50 14.50 -3.28
N LYS A 6 -2.97 14.56 -2.04
CA LYS A 6 -2.46 15.48 -1.01
C LYS A 6 -2.55 14.82 0.36
N PRO A 7 -1.47 14.78 1.16
CA PRO A 7 -1.55 14.40 2.56
C PRO A 7 -2.52 15.31 3.32
N THR A 8 -3.32 14.74 4.20
CA THR A 8 -4.25 15.51 5.06
C THR A 8 -3.68 15.52 6.48
N LEU A 9 -3.01 16.61 6.80
CA LEU A 9 -2.42 16.89 8.12
C LEU A 9 -3.16 18.05 8.78
N GLY A 10 -3.08 18.12 10.11
CA GLY A 10 -3.71 19.16 10.92
C GLY A 10 -2.92 19.45 12.19
N ILE A 11 -3.57 20.20 13.09
CA ILE A 11 -2.95 20.66 14.34
C ILE A 11 -2.52 19.50 15.24
N GLU A 12 -3.19 18.35 15.17
CA GLU A 12 -2.88 17.21 16.01
C GLU A 12 -1.51 16.60 15.64
N GLU A 13 -1.18 16.49 14.34
CA GLU A 13 0.12 16.05 13.89
C GLU A 13 1.22 17.07 14.20
N GLU A 14 0.92 18.37 14.09
CA GLU A 14 1.86 19.44 14.46
C GLU A 14 2.18 19.37 15.96
N GLN A 15 1.17 19.23 16.82
CA GLN A 15 1.34 19.13 18.27
C GLN A 15 2.07 17.84 18.66
N ALA A 16 1.80 16.70 17.98
CA ALA A 16 2.50 15.46 18.20
C ALA A 16 4.00 15.60 17.87
N ALA A 17 4.32 16.20 16.73
CA ALA A 17 5.70 16.47 16.33
C ALA A 17 6.39 17.42 17.32
N GLN A 18 5.75 18.52 17.72
CA GLN A 18 6.28 19.46 18.69
C GLN A 18 6.57 18.78 20.05
N ARG A 19 5.66 17.95 20.56
CA ARG A 19 5.85 17.20 21.81
C ARG A 19 7.10 16.34 21.76
N ILE A 20 7.36 15.65 20.65
CA ILE A 20 8.52 14.79 20.51
C ILE A 20 9.81 15.61 20.38
N ILE A 21 9.80 16.70 19.63
CA ILE A 21 10.96 17.61 19.52
C ILE A 21 11.31 18.18 20.89
N CYS A 22 10.32 18.65 21.65
CA CYS A 22 10.52 19.20 23.00
C CYS A 22 11.01 18.16 24.02
N SER A 23 10.67 16.88 23.85
CA SER A 23 11.15 15.80 24.74
C SER A 23 12.64 15.48 24.53
N GLY A 24 13.20 15.80 23.38
CA GLY A 24 14.57 15.44 22.97
C GLY A 24 14.74 13.96 22.60
N TRP A 25 13.72 13.12 22.75
CA TRP A 25 13.79 11.71 22.35
C TRP A 25 13.25 11.52 20.91
N LEU A 26 14.15 11.57 19.93
CA LEU A 26 13.79 11.59 18.51
C LEU A 26 13.87 10.22 17.84
N ALA A 27 14.82 9.36 18.28
CA ALA A 27 15.04 8.02 17.73
C ALA A 27 13.91 7.06 18.14
N GLN A 28 14.04 5.79 17.73
CA GLN A 28 13.10 4.74 18.11
C GLN A 28 12.95 4.64 19.64
N GLY A 29 11.71 4.62 20.12
CA GLY A 29 11.39 4.58 21.54
C GLY A 29 9.91 4.30 21.81
N PRO A 30 9.33 4.90 22.88
CA PRO A 30 7.97 4.60 23.37
C PRO A 30 6.85 4.92 22.37
N GLU A 31 7.03 5.93 21.52
CA GLU A 31 6.02 6.27 20.50
C GLU A 31 5.93 5.18 19.43
N VAL A 32 7.08 4.61 19.03
CA VAL A 32 7.11 3.48 18.08
C VAL A 32 6.39 2.27 18.66
N GLU A 33 6.66 1.91 19.92
CA GLU A 33 5.97 0.80 20.58
C GLU A 33 4.46 1.04 20.68
N SER A 34 4.05 2.25 21.06
CA SER A 34 2.64 2.64 21.12
C SER A 34 1.98 2.57 19.74
N PHE A 35 2.65 3.03 18.69
CA PHE A 35 2.14 2.97 17.31
C PHE A 35 1.98 1.52 16.83
N GLU A 36 2.95 0.64 17.11
CA GLU A 36 2.85 -0.79 16.81
C GLU A 36 1.63 -1.43 17.47
N ASN A 37 1.39 -1.15 18.75
CA ASN A 37 0.26 -1.71 19.49
C ASN A 37 -1.10 -1.16 19.01
N GLU A 38 -1.18 0.15 18.77
CA GLU A 38 -2.38 0.78 18.20
C GLU A 38 -2.68 0.26 16.79
N PHE A 39 -1.64 0.02 15.97
CA PHE A 39 -1.78 -0.56 14.65
C PHE A 39 -2.27 -2.02 14.71
N CYS A 40 -1.70 -2.84 15.63
CA CYS A 40 -2.20 -4.19 15.89
C CYS A 40 -3.69 -4.19 16.20
N LYS A 41 -4.12 -3.31 17.11
CA LYS A 41 -5.55 -3.17 17.48
C LYS A 41 -6.41 -2.80 16.26
N PHE A 42 -5.94 -1.89 15.41
CA PHE A 42 -6.68 -1.43 14.23
C PHE A 42 -6.92 -2.56 13.22
N ILE A 43 -5.92 -3.42 12.96
CA ILE A 43 -6.04 -4.51 11.99
C ILE A 43 -6.55 -5.83 12.59
N GLY A 44 -6.73 -5.91 13.91
CA GLY A 44 -7.25 -7.10 14.60
C GLY A 44 -6.19 -8.10 15.05
N LEU A 45 -4.96 -7.65 15.31
CA LEU A 45 -3.88 -8.45 15.87
C LEU A 45 -3.69 -8.22 17.37
N PRO A 46 -3.15 -9.20 18.12
CA PRO A 46 -2.66 -8.98 19.47
C PRO A 46 -1.50 -7.97 19.49
N ASN A 47 -1.32 -7.28 20.63
CA ASN A 47 -0.16 -6.40 20.84
C ASN A 47 1.16 -7.15 20.59
N GLY A 48 2.13 -6.45 19.99
CA GLY A 48 3.45 -7.01 19.70
C GLY A 48 3.53 -7.87 18.43
N TYR A 49 2.47 -7.90 17.59
CA TYR A 49 2.45 -8.61 16.31
C TYR A 49 2.70 -7.70 15.10
N ALA A 50 3.14 -6.47 15.33
CA ALA A 50 3.57 -5.53 14.31
C ALA A 50 4.99 -5.02 14.61
N VAL A 51 5.74 -4.66 13.57
CA VAL A 51 7.08 -4.05 13.66
C VAL A 51 7.12 -2.84 12.75
N ALA A 52 7.20 -1.64 13.32
CA ALA A 52 7.34 -0.40 12.59
C ALA A 52 8.77 -0.24 12.06
N VAL A 53 8.88 0.21 10.82
CA VAL A 53 10.14 0.36 10.09
C VAL A 53 10.16 1.64 9.26
N SER A 54 11.34 2.00 8.75
CA SER A 54 11.60 3.27 8.06
C SER A 54 10.81 3.46 6.75
N SER A 55 10.35 2.39 6.10
CA SER A 55 9.57 2.47 4.85
C SER A 55 8.83 1.17 4.53
N GLY A 56 7.86 1.23 3.62
CA GLY A 56 7.21 0.02 3.09
C GLY A 56 8.20 -0.92 2.38
N THR A 57 9.21 -0.38 1.70
CA THR A 57 10.27 -1.18 1.06
C THR A 57 11.13 -1.92 2.09
N ALA A 58 11.44 -1.28 3.22
CA ALA A 58 12.12 -1.93 4.34
C ALA A 58 11.27 -3.06 4.93
N ALA A 59 9.96 -2.84 5.10
CA ALA A 59 9.04 -3.89 5.55
C ALA A 59 9.01 -5.07 4.57
N LEU A 60 8.98 -4.80 3.26
CA LEU A 60 9.00 -5.83 2.22
C LEU A 60 10.31 -6.61 2.21
N PHE A 61 11.45 -5.93 2.30
CA PHE A 61 12.76 -6.58 2.41
C PHE A 61 12.80 -7.54 3.63
N LEU A 62 12.32 -7.08 4.78
CA LEU A 62 12.30 -7.89 6.01
C LEU A 62 11.33 -9.07 5.90
N ALA A 63 10.18 -8.91 5.23
CA ALA A 63 9.26 -10.01 4.94
C ALA A 63 9.92 -11.07 4.04
N LEU A 64 10.62 -10.66 2.99
CA LEU A 64 11.38 -11.54 2.12
C LEU A 64 12.53 -12.23 2.87
N TRP A 65 13.25 -11.48 3.70
CA TRP A 65 14.34 -11.99 4.51
C TRP A 65 13.87 -13.09 5.49
N VAL A 66 12.82 -12.82 6.25
CA VAL A 66 12.35 -13.78 7.27
C VAL A 66 11.72 -15.02 6.67
N LEU A 67 11.21 -14.96 5.42
CA LEU A 67 10.73 -16.11 4.66
C LEU A 67 11.84 -16.83 3.88
N GLY A 68 13.08 -16.36 3.98
CA GLY A 68 14.25 -16.97 3.35
C GLY A 68 14.20 -16.90 1.83
N ALA A 69 13.97 -15.72 1.28
CA ALA A 69 13.82 -15.48 -0.17
C ALA A 69 15.16 -15.52 -0.94
N GLU A 70 16.30 -15.48 -0.26
CA GLU A 70 17.62 -15.53 -0.89
C GLU A 70 17.76 -16.79 -1.75
N GLY A 71 18.15 -16.60 -3.01
CA GLY A 71 18.27 -17.69 -4.01
C GLY A 71 16.95 -18.34 -4.44
N LYS A 72 15.80 -17.87 -3.93
CA LYS A 72 14.49 -18.41 -4.31
C LYS A 72 13.80 -17.58 -5.38
N LYS A 73 12.88 -18.22 -6.11
CA LYS A 73 11.97 -17.57 -7.02
C LYS A 73 10.93 -16.78 -6.25
N VAL A 74 10.77 -15.49 -6.58
CA VAL A 74 9.77 -14.59 -6.01
C VAL A 74 8.85 -14.11 -7.11
N VAL A 75 7.55 -14.41 -6.98
CA VAL A 75 6.51 -14.08 -7.97
C VAL A 75 5.80 -12.82 -7.57
N PHE A 76 5.60 -11.89 -8.52
CA PHE A 76 4.82 -10.68 -8.34
C PHE A 76 4.35 -10.13 -9.70
N PRO A 77 3.30 -9.24 -9.74
CA PRO A 77 2.80 -8.72 -11.01
C PRO A 77 3.74 -7.68 -11.61
N GLY A 78 3.68 -7.53 -12.96
CA GLY A 78 4.42 -6.49 -13.66
C GLY A 78 3.83 -5.09 -13.47
N TYR A 79 2.52 -4.97 -13.29
CA TYR A 79 1.80 -3.72 -13.06
C TYR A 79 1.85 -3.32 -11.58
N VAL A 80 3.03 -2.84 -11.13
CA VAL A 80 3.27 -2.51 -9.72
C VAL A 80 4.45 -1.55 -9.57
N CYS A 81 4.56 -0.93 -8.40
CA CYS A 81 5.73 -0.11 -8.04
C CYS A 81 7.04 -0.91 -8.09
N SER A 82 8.11 -0.33 -8.63
CA SER A 82 9.45 -0.92 -8.72
C SER A 82 10.08 -1.32 -7.37
N ALA A 83 9.51 -0.88 -6.24
CA ALA A 83 9.97 -1.27 -4.90
C ALA A 83 10.00 -2.80 -4.69
N LEU A 84 9.09 -3.56 -5.35
CA LEU A 84 9.06 -5.00 -5.26
C LEU A 84 10.33 -5.61 -5.89
N ARG A 85 10.67 -5.19 -7.11
CA ARG A 85 11.90 -5.60 -7.81
C ARG A 85 13.14 -5.28 -6.98
N HIS A 86 13.20 -4.07 -6.41
CA HIS A 86 14.35 -3.65 -5.61
C HIS A 86 14.51 -4.50 -4.34
N ALA A 87 13.43 -4.77 -3.61
CA ALA A 87 13.49 -5.60 -2.41
C ALA A 87 13.90 -7.06 -2.74
N VAL A 88 13.36 -7.62 -3.84
CA VAL A 88 13.75 -8.96 -4.31
C VAL A 88 15.22 -9.01 -4.73
N GLY A 89 15.71 -8.01 -5.47
CA GLY A 89 17.11 -7.92 -5.86
C GLY A 89 18.04 -7.76 -4.67
N MET A 90 17.70 -6.92 -3.69
CA MET A 90 18.51 -6.69 -2.48
C MET A 90 18.64 -7.94 -1.61
N ILE A 91 17.65 -8.82 -1.56
CA ILE A 91 17.73 -10.09 -0.83
C ILE A 91 18.43 -11.20 -1.62
N GLY A 92 18.81 -10.95 -2.87
CA GLY A 92 19.38 -11.99 -3.75
C GLY A 92 18.35 -13.01 -4.24
N GLY A 93 17.07 -12.63 -4.27
CA GLY A 93 15.99 -13.45 -4.84
C GLY A 93 15.94 -13.35 -6.38
N HIS A 94 15.28 -14.31 -7.02
CA HIS A 94 15.06 -14.34 -8.47
C HIS A 94 13.64 -13.89 -8.81
N GLU A 95 13.49 -12.75 -9.48
CA GLU A 95 12.17 -12.25 -9.88
C GLU A 95 11.48 -13.16 -10.90
N SER A 96 10.18 -13.36 -10.71
CA SER A 96 9.29 -14.03 -11.65
C SER A 96 8.05 -13.17 -11.85
N ILE A 97 8.07 -12.40 -12.92
CA ILE A 97 7.02 -11.43 -13.18
C ILE A 97 5.89 -12.10 -13.96
N VAL A 98 4.66 -11.87 -13.51
CA VAL A 98 3.43 -12.37 -14.15
C VAL A 98 2.50 -11.23 -14.46
N ASP A 99 1.51 -11.48 -15.32
CA ASP A 99 0.52 -10.46 -15.68
C ASP A 99 -0.54 -10.27 -14.59
N VAL A 100 -1.30 -9.21 -14.71
CA VAL A 100 -2.52 -8.98 -13.93
C VAL A 100 -3.72 -9.68 -14.58
N SER A 101 -4.80 -9.85 -13.83
CA SER A 101 -6.05 -10.39 -14.34
C SER A 101 -6.69 -9.45 -15.36
N ILE A 102 -7.46 -10.00 -16.28
CA ILE A 102 -8.23 -9.20 -17.26
C ILE A 102 -9.16 -8.23 -16.51
N ASN A 103 -9.13 -6.97 -16.90
CA ASN A 103 -9.94 -5.90 -16.30
C ASN A 103 -9.70 -5.65 -14.79
N SER A 104 -8.58 -6.10 -14.25
CA SER A 104 -8.20 -5.91 -12.84
C SER A 104 -6.75 -5.43 -12.74
N PRO A 105 -6.42 -4.53 -11.80
CA PRO A 105 -5.04 -4.13 -11.55
C PRO A 105 -4.29 -5.15 -10.69
N ASN A 106 -4.98 -6.18 -10.20
CA ASN A 106 -4.41 -7.19 -9.31
C ASN A 106 -3.85 -8.37 -10.10
N ILE A 107 -2.85 -9.03 -9.51
CA ILE A 107 -2.17 -10.20 -10.06
C ILE A 107 -3.15 -11.28 -10.53
N ASP A 108 -2.86 -11.94 -11.66
CA ASP A 108 -3.55 -13.14 -12.09
C ASP A 108 -3.11 -14.34 -11.22
N LEU A 109 -3.94 -14.70 -10.25
CA LEU A 109 -3.67 -15.79 -9.31
C LEU A 109 -3.51 -17.15 -10.00
N THR A 110 -4.06 -17.35 -11.21
CA THR A 110 -3.90 -18.59 -11.98
C THR A 110 -2.47 -18.80 -12.45
N LYS A 111 -1.66 -17.75 -12.50
CA LYS A 111 -0.23 -17.79 -12.85
C LYS A 111 0.68 -18.15 -11.68
N ILE A 112 0.13 -18.20 -10.46
CA ILE A 112 0.91 -18.60 -9.27
C ILE A 112 0.98 -20.13 -9.22
N ILE A 113 2.19 -20.63 -9.48
CA ILE A 113 2.44 -22.07 -9.40
C ILE A 113 2.57 -22.47 -7.93
N LYS A 114 1.77 -23.45 -7.52
CA LYS A 114 1.71 -23.95 -6.14
C LYS A 114 2.92 -24.83 -5.78
N ASN A 115 4.13 -24.29 -5.83
CA ASN A 115 5.37 -24.98 -5.43
C ASN A 115 6.29 -24.03 -4.62
N ASN A 116 7.47 -24.42 -4.28
CA ASN A 116 8.41 -23.77 -3.34
C ASN A 116 8.89 -22.36 -3.77
N GLN A 117 7.96 -21.47 -4.09
CA GLN A 117 8.19 -20.06 -4.44
C GLN A 117 7.50 -19.12 -3.42
N ILE A 118 8.03 -17.92 -3.24
CA ILE A 118 7.38 -16.86 -2.45
C ILE A 118 6.59 -15.99 -3.42
N SER A 119 5.39 -15.59 -3.03
CA SER A 119 4.56 -14.71 -3.84
C SER A 119 4.32 -13.39 -3.11
N ILE A 120 4.54 -12.26 -3.78
CA ILE A 120 4.14 -10.94 -3.30
C ILE A 120 2.83 -10.58 -3.99
N ILE A 121 1.78 -10.36 -3.21
CA ILE A 121 0.44 -10.07 -3.72
C ILE A 121 0.06 -8.63 -3.33
N PRO A 122 0.19 -7.66 -4.24
CA PRO A 122 -0.28 -6.31 -4.03
C PRO A 122 -1.81 -6.25 -4.09
N HIS A 123 -2.42 -5.52 -3.14
CA HIS A 123 -3.82 -5.11 -3.19
C HIS A 123 -3.90 -3.73 -3.88
N MET A 124 -3.83 -3.74 -5.21
CA MET A 124 -3.67 -2.52 -6.00
C MET A 124 -4.86 -1.57 -5.84
N TYR A 125 -4.55 -0.29 -5.65
CA TYR A 125 -5.50 0.83 -5.50
C TYR A 125 -6.48 0.69 -4.33
N GLY A 126 -6.21 -0.25 -3.41
CA GLY A 126 -7.07 -0.58 -2.28
C GLY A 126 -8.14 -1.64 -2.60
N ILE A 127 -8.04 -2.29 -3.77
CA ILE A 127 -8.91 -3.39 -4.18
C ILE A 127 -8.30 -4.69 -3.63
N PRO A 128 -8.93 -5.36 -2.64
CA PRO A 128 -8.39 -6.59 -2.05
C PRO A 128 -8.40 -7.74 -3.06
N VAL A 129 -7.40 -8.61 -2.94
CA VAL A 129 -7.32 -9.89 -3.64
C VAL A 129 -7.92 -10.96 -2.74
N ASP A 130 -8.72 -11.85 -3.30
CA ASP A 130 -9.21 -13.02 -2.58
C ASP A 130 -8.11 -14.08 -2.50
N LEU A 131 -7.67 -14.39 -1.28
CA LEU A 131 -6.59 -15.34 -1.00
C LEU A 131 -7.07 -16.62 -0.31
N ASP A 132 -8.38 -16.88 -0.25
CA ASP A 132 -8.93 -18.02 0.50
C ASP A 132 -8.40 -19.38 0.03
N GLU A 133 -8.12 -19.53 -1.27
CA GLU A 133 -7.54 -20.76 -1.83
C GLU A 133 -6.01 -20.87 -1.67
N PHE A 134 -5.37 -19.83 -1.10
CA PHE A 134 -3.91 -19.71 -1.02
C PHE A 134 -3.35 -19.75 0.41
N LYS A 135 -4.14 -20.18 1.39
CA LYS A 135 -3.80 -20.15 2.84
C LYS A 135 -2.53 -20.91 3.25
N ASN A 136 -2.05 -21.82 2.42
CA ASN A 136 -0.88 -22.67 2.71
C ASN A 136 0.35 -22.31 1.86
N PHE A 137 0.33 -21.15 1.21
CA PHE A 137 1.45 -20.71 0.37
C PHE A 137 2.23 -19.58 1.06
N PRO A 138 3.56 -19.50 0.83
CA PRO A 138 4.37 -18.41 1.35
C PRO A 138 4.03 -17.09 0.62
N ILE A 139 2.96 -16.44 1.05
CA ILE A 139 2.46 -15.19 0.51
C ILE A 139 2.88 -14.03 1.42
N ILE A 140 3.39 -12.98 0.80
CA ILE A 140 3.51 -11.63 1.38
C ILE A 140 2.40 -10.78 0.76
N GLU A 141 1.48 -10.27 1.60
CA GLU A 141 0.48 -9.31 1.16
C GLU A 141 1.10 -7.90 1.15
N ASP A 142 1.20 -7.28 -0.03
CA ASP A 142 1.56 -5.87 -0.12
C ASP A 142 0.29 -5.00 0.03
N CYS A 143 0.09 -4.54 1.25
CA CYS A 143 -1.04 -3.70 1.65
C CYS A 143 -0.71 -2.20 1.62
N CYS A 144 0.37 -1.78 0.94
CA CYS A 144 0.82 -0.38 0.87
C CYS A 144 -0.22 0.58 0.28
N GLN A 145 -1.23 0.06 -0.39
CA GLN A 145 -2.34 0.83 -0.96
C GLN A 145 -3.71 0.42 -0.37
N ALA A 146 -3.75 -0.48 0.62
CA ALA A 146 -4.98 -1.15 1.01
C ALA A 146 -5.23 -1.18 2.53
N LEU A 147 -4.57 -0.32 3.32
CA LEU A 147 -4.81 -0.25 4.76
C LEU A 147 -6.28 0.04 5.07
N GLY A 148 -6.93 -0.87 5.79
CA GLY A 148 -8.36 -0.83 6.11
C GLY A 148 -9.25 -1.65 5.17
N ALA A 149 -8.72 -2.16 4.03
CA ALA A 149 -9.43 -3.12 3.20
C ALA A 149 -9.56 -4.48 3.89
N LYS A 150 -10.62 -5.24 3.54
CA LYS A 150 -10.89 -6.54 4.17
C LYS A 150 -11.28 -7.59 3.15
N ASN A 151 -10.98 -8.85 3.47
CA ASN A 151 -11.52 -10.04 2.85
C ASN A 151 -12.22 -10.87 3.93
N ASN A 152 -13.49 -11.25 3.74
CA ASN A 152 -14.30 -11.95 4.74
C ASN A 152 -14.29 -11.31 6.13
N GLY A 153 -14.28 -9.96 6.19
CA GLY A 153 -14.23 -9.21 7.46
C GLY A 153 -12.86 -9.14 8.13
N ILE A 154 -11.87 -9.93 7.67
CA ILE A 154 -10.49 -9.93 8.15
C ILE A 154 -9.69 -8.88 7.38
N SER A 155 -8.85 -8.12 8.06
CA SER A 155 -7.97 -7.13 7.43
C SER A 155 -7.02 -7.78 6.42
N VAL A 156 -6.82 -7.16 5.25
CA VAL A 156 -5.71 -7.54 4.36
C VAL A 156 -4.39 -7.41 5.11
N GLY A 157 -3.42 -8.24 4.75
CA GLY A 157 -2.15 -8.39 5.48
C GLY A 157 -2.17 -9.53 6.51
N LEU A 158 -3.33 -10.18 6.74
CA LEU A 158 -3.51 -11.26 7.70
C LEU A 158 -3.88 -12.60 7.07
N HIS A 159 -3.99 -12.67 5.75
CA HIS A 159 -4.31 -13.90 5.01
C HIS A 159 -3.05 -14.66 4.57
N GLY A 160 -1.93 -13.95 4.37
CA GLY A 160 -0.62 -14.52 4.02
C GLY A 160 0.25 -14.83 5.23
N GLU A 161 1.50 -15.19 4.97
CA GLU A 161 2.55 -15.40 5.98
C GLU A 161 2.96 -14.07 6.64
N ALA A 162 2.95 -12.98 5.86
CA ALA A 162 3.27 -11.63 6.29
C ALA A 162 2.46 -10.60 5.50
N GLY A 163 2.15 -9.49 6.14
CA GLY A 163 1.60 -8.29 5.53
C GLY A 163 2.58 -7.12 5.66
N ILE A 164 2.66 -6.28 4.62
CA ILE A 164 3.47 -5.07 4.68
C ILE A 164 2.63 -3.85 4.35
N PHE A 165 2.89 -2.73 5.05
CA PHE A 165 2.19 -1.47 4.88
C PHE A 165 3.19 -0.34 4.69
N SER A 166 2.77 0.72 4.00
CA SER A 166 3.56 1.92 3.78
C SER A 166 2.82 3.15 4.31
N PHE A 167 3.58 4.03 4.95
CA PHE A 167 3.12 5.31 5.44
C PHE A 167 3.84 6.47 4.73
N TYR A 168 4.20 6.26 3.45
CA TYR A 168 4.73 7.32 2.60
C TYR A 168 3.74 8.48 2.51
N ALA A 169 4.24 9.70 2.26
CA ALA A 169 3.46 10.93 2.28
C ALA A 169 2.09 10.88 1.56
N THR A 170 1.98 10.14 0.45
CA THR A 170 0.76 10.07 -0.37
C THR A 170 -0.07 8.79 -0.14
N LYS A 171 0.24 8.00 0.89
CA LYS A 171 -0.54 6.79 1.24
C LYS A 171 -1.85 7.16 1.95
N LEU A 172 -2.64 6.17 2.34
CA LEU A 172 -3.94 6.36 3.01
C LEU A 172 -3.80 7.10 4.35
N MET A 173 -2.66 6.92 5.01
CA MET A 173 -2.16 7.73 6.13
C MET A 173 -0.65 7.91 5.97
N THR A 174 -0.08 8.90 6.64
CA THR A 174 1.38 9.16 6.61
C THR A 174 1.98 9.23 8.00
N THR A 175 3.28 8.94 8.10
CA THR A 175 4.10 9.19 9.29
C THR A 175 5.05 10.38 9.11
N GLY A 176 4.57 11.40 8.36
CA GLY A 176 5.36 12.63 8.12
C GLY A 176 6.37 12.52 6.97
N GLY A 177 6.16 11.58 6.03
CA GLY A 177 6.99 11.48 4.81
C GLY A 177 7.36 10.06 4.44
N GLN A 178 7.98 9.32 5.33
CA GLN A 178 8.37 7.93 5.15
C GLN A 178 7.95 7.09 6.35
N GLY A 179 7.68 5.80 6.14
CA GLY A 179 7.39 4.83 7.18
C GLY A 179 6.80 3.55 6.61
N GLY A 180 6.85 2.49 7.38
CA GLY A 180 6.27 1.21 7.03
C GLY A 180 5.96 0.36 8.27
N MET A 181 5.24 -0.73 8.05
CA MET A 181 4.91 -1.71 9.07
C MET A 181 4.99 -3.11 8.48
N PHE A 182 5.67 -4.01 9.19
CA PHE A 182 5.60 -5.44 8.98
C PHE A 182 4.63 -6.05 9.98
N VAL A 183 3.78 -6.97 9.55
CA VAL A 183 2.87 -7.72 10.42
C VAL A 183 2.84 -9.20 10.05
N SER A 184 2.52 -10.06 11.01
CA SER A 184 2.26 -11.47 10.76
C SER A 184 1.41 -12.06 11.89
N ASN A 185 0.57 -13.04 11.58
CA ASN A 185 -0.10 -13.88 12.58
C ASN A 185 0.88 -14.86 13.28
N LYS A 186 2.11 -14.98 12.79
CA LYS A 186 3.14 -15.90 13.31
C LYS A 186 4.14 -15.12 14.16
N LYS A 187 4.02 -15.26 15.47
CA LYS A 187 4.85 -14.52 16.45
C LYS A 187 6.35 -14.69 16.22
N ASN A 188 6.80 -15.89 15.85
CA ASN A 188 8.20 -16.17 15.55
C ASN A 188 8.75 -15.35 14.37
N LEU A 189 7.95 -15.06 13.34
CA LEU A 189 8.35 -14.20 12.22
C LEU A 189 8.47 -12.75 12.69
N VAL A 190 7.51 -12.29 13.50
CA VAL A 190 7.53 -10.94 14.07
C VAL A 190 8.74 -10.73 14.96
N ASP A 191 9.05 -11.71 15.83
CA ASP A 191 10.22 -11.64 16.74
C ASP A 191 11.53 -11.63 15.96
N ALA A 192 11.65 -12.41 14.90
CA ALA A 192 12.82 -12.40 14.04
C ALA A 192 13.02 -11.06 13.33
N VAL A 193 11.92 -10.43 12.82
CA VAL A 193 11.97 -9.11 12.18
C VAL A 193 12.30 -8.03 13.22
N ARG A 194 11.74 -8.11 14.42
CA ARG A 194 12.05 -7.20 15.53
C ARG A 194 13.52 -7.32 15.94
N ASP A 195 14.06 -8.53 16.05
CA ASP A 195 15.49 -8.77 16.30
C ASP A 195 16.38 -8.18 15.21
N TYR A 196 15.98 -8.30 13.94
CA TYR A 196 16.73 -7.69 12.83
C TYR A 196 16.73 -6.16 12.92
N ARG A 197 15.58 -5.53 13.22
CA ARG A 197 15.46 -4.08 13.32
C ARG A 197 16.34 -3.48 14.42
N GLU A 198 16.54 -4.21 15.52
CA GLU A 198 17.47 -3.83 16.59
C GLU A 198 18.91 -4.10 16.13
N PHE A 199 19.45 -3.21 15.28
CA PHE A 199 20.69 -3.41 14.55
C PHE A 199 21.95 -3.10 15.34
N ASP A 200 21.89 -2.27 16.38
CA ASP A 200 23.03 -1.78 17.17
C ASP A 200 23.10 -2.41 18.56
N TYR A 201 24.22 -2.21 19.27
CA TYR A 201 24.50 -2.80 20.59
C TYR A 201 24.38 -4.33 20.65
N ARG A 202 24.78 -5.00 19.56
CA ARG A 202 24.66 -6.48 19.41
C ARG A 202 26.01 -7.15 19.61
N LYS A 203 25.98 -8.34 20.20
CA LYS A 203 27.16 -9.21 20.36
C LYS A 203 27.33 -10.18 19.18
N ASP A 204 26.30 -10.37 18.35
CA ASP A 204 26.37 -11.23 17.17
C ASP A 204 27.00 -10.49 15.98
N ILE A 205 27.41 -11.25 14.95
CA ILE A 205 28.05 -10.74 13.73
C ILE A 205 27.10 -10.66 12.54
N LYS A 206 25.76 -10.78 12.76
CA LYS A 206 24.78 -10.73 11.69
C LYS A 206 24.78 -9.33 11.05
N LYS A 207 24.80 -9.30 9.72
CA LYS A 207 24.68 -8.06 8.97
C LYS A 207 23.23 -7.56 9.01
N ARG A 208 23.03 -6.31 9.38
CA ARG A 208 21.72 -5.65 9.44
C ARG A 208 21.81 -4.26 8.82
N PHE A 209 20.72 -3.84 8.19
CA PHE A 209 20.52 -2.44 7.83
C PHE A 209 19.75 -1.72 8.95
N ASN A 210 19.97 -0.42 9.10
CA ASN A 210 19.12 0.39 9.96
C ASN A 210 17.78 0.66 9.28
N PHE A 211 16.76 -0.06 9.72
CA PHE A 211 15.37 0.11 9.27
C PHE A 211 14.46 0.66 10.37
N GLN A 212 15.02 1.25 11.42
CA GLN A 212 14.24 1.80 12.53
C GLN A 212 13.35 2.97 12.07
N MET A 213 12.13 3.01 12.61
CA MET A 213 11.27 4.20 12.58
C MET A 213 11.63 5.10 13.76
N THR A 214 11.55 6.41 13.58
CA THR A 214 11.76 7.37 14.67
C THR A 214 10.49 7.60 15.49
N ASP A 215 10.62 8.01 16.76
CA ASP A 215 9.46 8.40 17.59
C ASP A 215 8.75 9.62 17.00
N LEU A 216 9.46 10.51 16.33
CA LEU A 216 8.86 11.64 15.62
C LEU A 216 7.87 11.17 14.53
N GLN A 217 8.28 10.19 13.72
CA GLN A 217 7.42 9.59 12.69
C GLN A 217 6.25 8.83 13.31
N ALA A 218 6.51 8.04 14.35
CA ALA A 218 5.49 7.26 15.03
C ALA A 218 4.42 8.15 15.68
N ALA A 219 4.80 9.25 16.32
CA ALA A 219 3.87 10.19 16.94
C ALA A 219 2.89 10.80 15.90
N ILE A 220 3.38 11.21 14.73
CA ILE A 220 2.55 11.66 13.61
C ILE A 220 1.64 10.53 13.14
N GLY A 221 2.20 9.32 12.97
CA GLY A 221 1.47 8.13 12.54
C GLY A 221 0.31 7.75 13.46
N ARG A 222 0.48 7.89 14.77
CA ARG A 222 -0.56 7.64 15.78
C ARG A 222 -1.76 8.59 15.61
N GLU A 223 -1.54 9.89 15.38
CA GLU A 223 -2.63 10.83 15.12
C GLU A 223 -3.32 10.53 13.78
N GLN A 224 -2.56 10.19 12.76
CA GLN A 224 -3.10 9.78 11.46
C GLN A 224 -3.92 8.49 11.57
N LEU A 225 -3.48 7.51 12.36
CA LEU A 225 -4.21 6.25 12.58
C LEU A 225 -5.58 6.48 13.25
N LYS A 226 -5.66 7.41 14.22
CA LYS A 226 -6.92 7.82 14.83
C LYS A 226 -7.90 8.44 13.83
N LYS A 227 -7.39 9.20 12.86
CA LYS A 227 -8.17 9.86 11.80
C LYS A 227 -8.53 8.94 10.63
N LEU A 228 -7.82 7.80 10.48
CA LEU A 228 -7.94 6.94 9.32
C LEU A 228 -9.37 6.48 9.00
N PRO A 229 -10.24 6.10 9.96
CA PRO A 229 -11.63 5.74 9.65
C PRO A 229 -12.40 6.86 8.94
N ILE A 230 -12.20 8.11 9.35
CA ILE A 230 -12.82 9.29 8.73
C ILE A 230 -12.25 9.51 7.33
N PHE A 231 -10.94 9.32 7.14
CA PHE A 231 -10.29 9.43 5.85
C PHE A 231 -10.79 8.39 4.84
N LEU A 232 -10.97 7.14 5.29
CA LEU A 232 -11.51 6.06 4.45
C LEU A 232 -12.97 6.35 4.06
N ALA A 233 -13.80 6.79 5.01
CA ALA A 233 -15.19 7.14 4.74
C ALA A 233 -15.30 8.31 3.73
N ARG A 234 -14.46 9.34 3.85
CA ARG A 234 -14.44 10.45 2.89
C ARG A 234 -14.01 10.02 1.50
N ARG A 235 -12.95 9.19 1.39
CA ARG A 235 -12.50 8.63 0.10
C ARG A 235 -13.58 7.79 -0.56
N GLU A 236 -14.29 6.98 0.20
CA GLU A 236 -15.43 6.19 -0.30
C GLU A 236 -16.54 7.13 -0.81
N ALA A 237 -16.91 8.18 -0.05
CA ALA A 237 -17.92 9.14 -0.47
C ALA A 237 -17.56 9.84 -1.80
N ILE A 238 -16.28 10.23 -1.99
CA ILE A 238 -15.79 10.81 -3.25
C ILE A 238 -15.92 9.79 -4.39
N PHE A 239 -15.45 8.56 -4.18
CA PHE A 239 -15.53 7.49 -5.18
C PHE A 239 -16.98 7.21 -5.60
N GLN A 240 -17.91 7.18 -4.65
CA GLN A 240 -19.33 6.99 -4.94
C GLN A 240 -19.94 8.16 -5.70
N LYS A 241 -19.49 9.41 -5.49
CA LYS A 241 -19.92 10.56 -6.32
C LYS A 241 -19.48 10.38 -7.77
N TYR A 242 -18.22 9.99 -8.02
CA TYR A 242 -17.75 9.69 -9.37
C TYR A 242 -18.54 8.55 -10.03
N LYS A 243 -18.81 7.47 -9.28
CA LYS A 243 -19.59 6.33 -9.78
C LYS A 243 -21.04 6.71 -10.12
N LYS A 244 -21.69 7.53 -9.28
CA LYS A 244 -23.05 8.04 -9.52
C LYS A 244 -23.13 8.98 -10.71
N ALA A 245 -22.08 9.69 -11.04
CA ALA A 245 -21.97 10.52 -12.24
C ALA A 245 -21.74 9.70 -13.52
N GLY A 246 -21.73 8.36 -13.44
CA GLY A 246 -21.61 7.46 -14.59
C GLY A 246 -20.18 7.14 -15.02
N LEU A 247 -19.15 7.51 -14.21
CA LEU A 247 -17.77 7.19 -14.56
C LEU A 247 -17.50 5.68 -14.43
N ASN A 248 -16.87 5.10 -15.45
CA ASN A 248 -16.46 3.70 -15.46
C ASN A 248 -15.18 3.51 -14.62
N LEU A 249 -15.36 3.19 -13.35
CA LEU A 249 -14.25 3.07 -12.38
C LEU A 249 -13.87 1.61 -12.16
N LEU A 250 -12.56 1.34 -12.02
CA LEU A 250 -12.09 0.05 -11.51
C LEU A 250 -12.55 -0.12 -10.07
N ASP A 251 -13.19 -1.27 -9.81
CA ASP A 251 -13.76 -1.62 -8.50
C ASP A 251 -13.70 -3.15 -8.31
N VAL A 252 -14.02 -3.64 -7.12
CA VAL A 252 -14.27 -5.07 -6.90
C VAL A 252 -15.45 -5.53 -7.76
N ASN A 253 -15.39 -6.77 -8.23
CA ASN A 253 -16.53 -7.35 -8.92
C ASN A 253 -17.73 -7.40 -7.95
N PRO A 254 -18.93 -6.91 -8.33
CA PRO A 254 -20.10 -6.90 -7.47
C PRO A 254 -20.51 -8.27 -6.92
N SER A 255 -20.11 -9.38 -7.56
CA SER A 255 -20.32 -10.74 -7.05
C SER A 255 -19.45 -11.07 -5.83
N ASN A 256 -18.33 -10.37 -5.64
CA ASN A 256 -17.39 -10.60 -4.54
C ASN A 256 -17.78 -9.77 -3.31
N ILE A 257 -18.96 -10.02 -2.77
CA ILE A 257 -19.56 -9.28 -1.63
C ILE A 257 -18.74 -9.40 -0.34
N HIS A 258 -17.87 -10.39 -0.25
CA HIS A 258 -16.97 -10.62 0.89
C HIS A 258 -15.72 -9.71 0.86
N LEU A 259 -15.44 -9.06 -0.27
CA LEU A 259 -14.33 -8.13 -0.41
C LEU A 259 -14.78 -6.70 -0.10
N SER A 260 -14.12 -6.05 0.85
CA SER A 260 -14.37 -4.67 1.24
C SER A 260 -13.18 -3.80 0.85
N PRO A 261 -13.23 -3.09 -0.29
CA PRO A 261 -12.14 -2.24 -0.75
C PRO A 261 -12.03 -0.94 0.05
N VAL A 262 -10.85 -0.31 -0.02
CA VAL A 262 -10.65 1.09 0.31
C VAL A 262 -10.28 1.86 -0.97
N ARG A 263 -10.42 3.19 -0.95
CA ARG A 263 -10.22 4.02 -2.15
C ARG A 263 -8.89 4.76 -2.07
N TYR A 264 -7.79 4.01 -2.28
CA TYR A 264 -6.47 4.64 -2.39
C TYR A 264 -6.39 5.53 -3.64
N ARG A 265 -6.94 5.06 -4.76
CA ARG A 265 -7.11 5.80 -6.02
C ARG A 265 -8.52 5.60 -6.58
N ALA A 266 -8.98 6.55 -7.39
CA ALA A 266 -10.17 6.42 -8.24
C ALA A 266 -9.68 6.26 -9.69
N ILE A 267 -9.64 5.04 -10.18
CA ILE A 267 -9.13 4.71 -11.51
C ILE A 267 -10.28 4.62 -12.49
N MET A 268 -10.36 5.58 -13.39
CA MET A 268 -11.34 5.62 -14.47
C MET A 268 -10.80 4.88 -15.69
N LYS A 269 -11.60 3.99 -16.27
CA LYS A 269 -11.33 3.35 -17.57
C LYS A 269 -11.83 4.25 -18.69
N THR A 270 -11.03 4.42 -19.73
CA THR A 270 -11.35 5.26 -20.90
C THR A 270 -10.49 4.85 -22.10
N ASP A 271 -11.06 4.97 -23.30
CA ASP A 271 -10.34 4.71 -24.55
C ASP A 271 -9.36 5.86 -24.91
N ASN A 272 -9.45 6.99 -24.24
CA ASN A 272 -8.60 8.16 -24.50
C ASN A 272 -8.16 8.85 -23.21
N PRO A 273 -7.18 8.28 -22.47
CA PRO A 273 -6.64 8.85 -21.24
C PRO A 273 -6.13 10.28 -21.40
N LYS A 274 -5.44 10.55 -22.52
CA LYS A 274 -4.87 11.87 -22.80
C LYS A 274 -5.96 12.95 -22.88
N ARG A 275 -7.07 12.67 -23.57
CA ARG A 275 -8.19 13.63 -23.66
C ARG A 275 -8.74 13.99 -22.27
N ILE A 276 -8.88 13.01 -21.38
CA ILE A 276 -9.37 13.23 -20.01
C ILE A 276 -8.38 14.07 -19.21
N ILE A 277 -7.08 13.75 -19.30
CA ILE A 277 -6.03 14.51 -18.61
C ILE A 277 -6.00 15.95 -19.12
N ASP A 278 -5.99 16.17 -20.42
CA ASP A 278 -5.96 17.50 -21.04
C ASP A 278 -7.21 18.34 -20.65
N SER A 279 -8.40 17.70 -20.57
CA SER A 279 -9.63 18.37 -20.13
C SER A 279 -9.58 18.82 -18.66
N LEU A 280 -9.06 17.98 -17.80
CA LEU A 280 -8.89 18.27 -16.37
C LEU A 280 -7.82 19.36 -16.16
N GLU A 281 -6.72 19.32 -16.90
CA GLU A 281 -5.65 20.31 -16.79
C GLU A 281 -6.13 21.71 -17.15
N LYS A 282 -7.00 21.88 -18.17
CA LYS A 282 -7.61 23.15 -18.57
C LYS A 282 -8.39 23.83 -17.44
N VAL A 283 -8.94 23.08 -16.51
CA VAL A 283 -9.66 23.59 -15.33
C VAL A 283 -8.82 23.56 -14.05
N GLY A 284 -7.50 23.36 -14.18
CA GLY A 284 -6.55 23.38 -13.07
C GLY A 284 -6.59 22.14 -12.18
N VAL A 285 -7.01 20.99 -12.72
CA VAL A 285 -7.04 19.69 -12.02
C VAL A 285 -5.93 18.79 -12.52
N LYS A 286 -5.08 18.30 -11.60
CA LYS A 286 -4.03 17.33 -11.92
C LYS A 286 -4.57 15.90 -11.84
N SER A 287 -4.53 15.18 -12.95
CA SER A 287 -4.74 13.73 -13.05
C SER A 287 -3.54 13.07 -13.72
N ILE A 288 -3.42 11.75 -13.64
CA ILE A 288 -2.25 11.02 -14.16
C ILE A 288 -2.67 9.67 -14.75
N ILE A 289 -1.85 9.12 -15.63
CA ILE A 289 -1.82 7.68 -15.89
C ILE A 289 -1.25 7.01 -14.62
N PRO A 290 -1.96 6.05 -14.01
CA PRO A 290 -1.57 5.52 -12.69
C PRO A 290 -0.27 4.72 -12.68
N THR A 291 0.07 4.11 -13.80
CA THR A 291 1.34 3.41 -14.10
C THR A 291 1.57 3.56 -15.59
N GLU A 292 2.70 4.15 -15.97
CA GLU A 292 3.08 4.36 -17.37
C GLU A 292 3.65 3.06 -17.98
N ASP A 293 3.62 2.93 -19.33
CA ASP A 293 4.15 1.74 -20.03
C ASP A 293 5.58 1.40 -19.59
N TRP A 294 6.46 2.39 -19.47
CA TRP A 294 7.85 2.22 -19.08
C TRP A 294 8.06 1.82 -17.60
N GLU A 295 7.04 1.98 -16.76
CA GLU A 295 7.07 1.56 -15.35
C GLU A 295 6.68 0.08 -15.19
N VAL A 296 6.03 -0.53 -16.19
CA VAL A 296 5.64 -1.96 -16.16
C VAL A 296 6.90 -2.82 -16.12
N LEU A 297 7.01 -3.63 -15.09
CA LEU A 297 8.17 -4.50 -14.87
C LEU A 297 8.07 -5.77 -15.72
N GLY A 298 9.22 -6.23 -16.26
CA GLY A 298 9.30 -7.51 -16.98
C GLY A 298 9.25 -7.40 -18.49
N ASP A 299 9.05 -8.54 -19.15
CA ASP A 299 8.91 -8.60 -20.61
C ASP A 299 7.48 -8.24 -21.02
N HIS A 300 7.32 -7.10 -21.64
CA HIS A 300 6.02 -6.55 -22.07
C HIS A 300 5.23 -7.50 -22.99
N ARG A 301 5.91 -8.38 -23.73
CA ARG A 301 5.24 -9.37 -24.59
C ARG A 301 4.44 -10.41 -23.82
N LEU A 302 4.77 -10.59 -22.54
CA LEU A 302 4.12 -11.55 -21.62
C LEU A 302 3.08 -10.88 -20.72
N LEU A 303 2.88 -9.54 -20.82
CA LEU A 303 2.09 -8.74 -19.90
C LEU A 303 1.02 -7.89 -20.61
N PRO A 304 0.20 -8.49 -21.52
CA PRO A 304 -0.76 -7.73 -22.32
C PRO A 304 -1.82 -7.01 -21.48
N ASN A 305 -2.29 -7.59 -20.38
CA ASN A 305 -3.30 -6.97 -19.53
C ASN A 305 -2.72 -5.78 -18.75
N SER A 306 -1.45 -5.89 -18.28
CA SER A 306 -0.72 -4.79 -17.64
C SER A 306 -0.59 -3.60 -18.59
N LEU A 307 -0.19 -3.84 -19.85
CA LEU A 307 -0.06 -2.77 -20.86
C LEU A 307 -1.41 -2.17 -21.27
N GLU A 308 -2.47 -2.98 -21.33
CA GLU A 308 -3.81 -2.46 -21.58
C GLU A 308 -4.24 -1.46 -20.51
N LEU A 309 -3.97 -1.74 -19.23
CA LEU A 309 -4.27 -0.83 -18.12
C LEU A 309 -3.50 0.50 -18.23
N THR A 310 -2.24 0.50 -18.65
CA THR A 310 -1.47 1.74 -18.83
C THR A 310 -2.07 2.65 -19.91
N ARG A 311 -2.71 2.07 -20.93
CA ARG A 311 -3.26 2.76 -22.10
C ARG A 311 -4.72 3.14 -22.00
N SER A 312 -5.43 2.54 -21.03
CA SER A 312 -6.89 2.67 -20.91
C SER A 312 -7.36 3.22 -19.56
N THR A 313 -6.45 3.76 -18.73
CA THR A 313 -6.83 4.23 -17.38
C THR A 313 -6.31 5.63 -17.06
N VAL A 314 -7.08 6.36 -16.26
CA VAL A 314 -6.72 7.65 -15.64
C VAL A 314 -7.01 7.60 -14.16
N SER A 315 -6.07 8.04 -13.34
CA SER A 315 -6.27 8.23 -11.91
C SER A 315 -6.79 9.63 -11.63
N LEU A 316 -8.01 9.70 -11.10
CA LEU A 316 -8.67 10.94 -10.67
C LEU A 316 -8.30 11.29 -9.23
N PRO A 317 -8.36 12.58 -8.83
CA PRO A 317 -8.12 13.00 -7.46
C PRO A 317 -9.05 12.30 -6.47
N VAL A 318 -8.47 11.71 -5.41
CA VAL A 318 -9.23 11.16 -4.28
C VAL A 318 -8.39 11.25 -3.01
N TYR A 319 -8.70 12.22 -2.13
CA TYR A 319 -8.03 12.42 -0.84
C TYR A 319 -8.98 13.12 0.14
N PRO A 320 -8.79 12.96 1.47
CA PRO A 320 -9.78 13.41 2.45
C PRO A 320 -10.13 14.91 2.42
N SER A 321 -9.14 15.76 2.13
CA SER A 321 -9.35 17.22 2.06
C SER A 321 -9.88 17.73 0.72
N LEU A 322 -10.20 16.86 -0.25
CA LEU A 322 -10.86 17.25 -1.49
C LEU A 322 -12.30 17.69 -1.19
N THR A 323 -12.64 18.93 -1.55
CA THR A 323 -13.96 19.50 -1.29
C THR A 323 -15.01 18.99 -2.26
N ASP A 324 -16.29 19.14 -1.93
CA ASP A 324 -17.38 18.80 -2.83
C ASP A 324 -17.40 19.71 -4.07
N GLN A 325 -17.03 20.99 -3.91
CA GLN A 325 -16.86 21.91 -5.03
C GLN A 325 -15.71 21.47 -5.98
N ASP A 326 -14.60 20.98 -5.46
CA ASP A 326 -13.53 20.41 -6.28
C ASP A 326 -14.02 19.21 -7.10
N ILE A 327 -14.86 18.35 -6.49
CA ILE A 327 -15.45 17.18 -7.16
C ILE A 327 -16.37 17.62 -8.30
N ASP A 328 -17.20 18.67 -8.08
CA ASP A 328 -18.09 19.20 -9.10
C ASP A 328 -17.31 19.79 -10.29
N ILE A 329 -16.18 20.48 -10.04
CA ILE A 329 -15.26 20.95 -11.09
C ILE A 329 -14.70 19.77 -11.90
N ILE A 330 -14.23 18.72 -11.21
CA ILE A 330 -13.70 17.51 -11.85
C ILE A 330 -14.76 16.87 -12.74
N LEU A 331 -15.96 16.66 -12.23
CA LEU A 331 -17.05 16.02 -13.00
C LEU A 331 -17.45 16.86 -14.22
N SER A 332 -17.63 18.17 -14.07
CA SER A 332 -18.00 19.06 -15.18
C SER A 332 -16.97 19.12 -16.31
N ALA A 333 -15.71 18.73 -16.05
CA ALA A 333 -14.66 18.73 -17.06
C ALA A 333 -14.58 17.43 -17.87
N ILE A 334 -15.21 16.34 -17.39
CA ILE A 334 -15.08 15.00 -17.99
C ILE A 334 -16.42 14.37 -18.40
N THR A 335 -17.54 14.90 -17.93
CA THR A 335 -18.92 14.54 -18.38
C THR A 335 -19.46 15.54 -19.38
#